data_066953c36b003a6be413a7382e630e89
#
_entry.id   066953c36b003a6be413a7382e630e89
#
_cell.length_a   1.000
_cell.length_b   1.000
_cell.length_c   1.000
_cell.angle_alpha   90.00
_cell.angle_beta   90.00
_cell.angle_gamma   90.00
#
_symmetry.space_group_name_H-M   'P 1'
#
loop_
_entity.id
_entity.type
_entity.pdbx_description
1 polymer ?
#
loop_
_entity_poly.entity_id
_entity_poly.type
_entity_poly.pdbx_seq_one_letter_code
_entity_poly.pdbx_strand_id
1 'polypeptide(L)'
;MPENLAAESEPTTDEMHTYDRVDGVNDSVFYIARPNEKSCRSVNASVFGVNTEANDNYTAFCKAIEYCKANPNITLKVDGGKYYFRTDKAIMLDGLKNVLIDADGAQFIFENPNYFHIVNCNCIEIRGLGITWNLDVSRLASLVKIRNASKESHSFELEFTELNEVSADIPIMAFTKYDPEALTPGTRQDFKENYVYQFPGSIKTVEKTGHNVLKVTHDGSLDNYTDGEVYLLRHHVYGGNAFNVYNTSNITFSGIKLYAVAGMGWLIENRSEHFQLLGCVIGLDPEHDDNRISTTADGVHIANTNGKFRISGCDFSFMGDDDVNVHDNIATVTDKLDEKTVEIYTNANNFAAGDTAIFSSKGFDRLGFSAGVTSVEGKKLTFDKDLPDYIVKDCIVSNGSIDSGNYVISGNYFHENRARGLLLQSNNGLCESNRFYKTMANPIKVIMDISSGLWLEGTGVNGLVIRNNSFVECNVVEWSAQISIFTNIDGKSADSTLFYNITVENNSFDNFYGRLVDASNVSNLNICGNRVNNKGGSYEARRGRIIIRQSCSRVTISNNEYKASVKAPFQRLIEFKNIKSAI
;
A
#
# COMPACT_ATOMS: atom_id res chain seq x y z
N MET A 1 15.64 -12.62 -17.75
CA MET A 1 15.93 -11.96 -16.46
C MET A 1 16.17 -10.51 -16.80
N PRO A 2 15.55 -9.55 -16.14
CA PRO A 2 15.99 -8.19 -16.30
C PRO A 2 17.48 -8.16 -15.93
N GLU A 3 18.29 -7.53 -16.76
CA GLU A 3 19.70 -7.28 -16.47
C GLU A 3 19.79 -6.54 -15.13
N ASN A 4 20.82 -6.84 -14.33
CA ASN A 4 21.15 -6.04 -13.16
C ASN A 4 21.20 -4.58 -13.62
N LEU A 5 20.25 -3.76 -13.12
CA LEU A 5 20.30 -2.33 -13.40
C LEU A 5 21.62 -1.82 -12.81
N ALA A 6 22.48 -1.35 -13.70
CA ALA A 6 23.75 -0.77 -13.30
C ALA A 6 23.49 0.41 -12.35
N ALA A 7 24.41 0.64 -11.42
CA ALA A 7 24.41 1.85 -10.61
C ALA A 7 24.31 3.08 -11.52
N GLU A 8 23.44 4.01 -11.20
CA GLU A 8 23.41 5.30 -11.90
C GLU A 8 24.74 6.03 -11.68
N SER A 9 25.20 6.73 -12.70
CA SER A 9 26.37 7.59 -12.55
C SER A 9 26.02 8.74 -11.59
N GLU A 10 27.01 9.11 -10.76
CA GLU A 10 26.85 10.26 -9.88
C GLU A 10 26.50 11.51 -10.71
N PRO A 11 25.41 12.21 -10.39
CA PRO A 11 25.02 13.40 -11.12
C PRO A 11 26.07 14.50 -10.97
N THR A 12 26.29 15.26 -12.02
CA THR A 12 27.11 16.46 -11.93
C THR A 12 26.44 17.48 -11.01
N THR A 13 27.19 17.99 -10.03
CA THR A 13 26.68 19.02 -9.13
C THR A 13 26.28 20.28 -9.93
N ASP A 14 25.06 20.73 -9.75
CA ASP A 14 24.58 22.02 -10.25
C ASP A 14 24.11 22.89 -9.07
N GLU A 15 24.00 24.20 -9.29
CA GLU A 15 23.58 25.12 -8.23
C GLU A 15 22.08 25.04 -7.91
N MET A 16 21.28 24.45 -8.81
CA MET A 16 19.83 24.46 -8.74
C MET A 16 19.25 23.26 -7.98
N HIS A 17 20.00 22.14 -7.91
CA HIS A 17 19.55 20.90 -7.33
C HIS A 17 20.49 20.38 -6.25
N THR A 18 19.93 19.67 -5.29
CA THR A 18 20.64 18.75 -4.40
C THR A 18 20.23 17.33 -4.76
N TYR A 19 21.12 16.36 -4.52
CA TYR A 19 20.87 14.97 -4.90
C TYR A 19 21.01 14.06 -3.67
N ASP A 20 19.96 13.33 -3.38
CA ASP A 20 19.97 12.30 -2.34
C ASP A 20 20.37 10.98 -2.96
N ARG A 21 21.53 10.46 -2.56
CA ARG A 21 22.00 9.13 -2.95
C ARG A 21 21.23 8.05 -2.19
N VAL A 22 20.80 7.01 -2.88
CA VAL A 22 20.14 5.84 -2.31
C VAL A 22 20.90 4.58 -2.74
N ASP A 23 21.37 3.82 -1.76
CA ASP A 23 22.05 2.54 -1.97
C ASP A 23 21.03 1.41 -1.77
N GLY A 24 20.76 0.65 -2.82
CA GLY A 24 19.81 -0.46 -2.83
C GLY A 24 20.49 -1.82 -2.69
N VAL A 25 19.81 -2.88 -3.15
CA VAL A 25 20.35 -4.25 -3.19
C VAL A 25 21.21 -4.46 -4.43
N ASN A 26 22.09 -5.47 -4.41
CA ASN A 26 22.90 -5.89 -5.55
C ASN A 26 23.74 -4.74 -6.17
N ASP A 27 24.30 -3.88 -5.31
CA ASP A 27 25.09 -2.70 -5.71
C ASP A 27 24.31 -1.68 -6.57
N SER A 28 22.98 -1.72 -6.55
CA SER A 28 22.16 -0.70 -7.20
C SER A 28 22.30 0.63 -6.45
N VAL A 29 22.52 1.69 -7.20
CA VAL A 29 22.59 3.07 -6.68
C VAL A 29 21.76 3.96 -7.59
N PHE A 30 20.94 4.82 -7.00
CA PHE A 30 20.20 5.84 -7.72
C PHE A 30 20.19 7.15 -6.95
N TYR A 31 19.80 8.23 -7.61
CA TYR A 31 19.81 9.58 -7.04
C TYR A 31 18.45 10.25 -7.22
N ILE A 32 17.98 10.91 -6.17
CA ILE A 32 16.72 11.67 -6.20
C ILE A 32 17.08 13.16 -6.11
N ALA A 33 16.75 13.91 -7.16
CA ALA A 33 16.99 15.35 -7.18
C ALA A 33 15.94 16.09 -6.36
N ARG A 34 16.38 17.14 -5.65
CA ARG A 34 15.55 18.04 -4.87
C ARG A 34 15.85 19.50 -5.23
N PRO A 35 14.88 20.41 -5.13
CA PRO A 35 15.16 21.84 -5.25
C PRO A 35 16.22 22.29 -4.24
N ASN A 36 17.24 22.99 -4.71
CA ASN A 36 18.20 23.62 -3.80
C ASN A 36 17.59 24.94 -3.25
N GLU A 37 17.08 24.90 -2.03
CA GLU A 37 16.40 26.01 -1.38
C GLU A 37 17.23 27.32 -1.41
N LYS A 38 18.55 27.21 -1.32
CA LYS A 38 19.45 28.39 -1.33
C LYS A 38 19.46 29.11 -2.67
N SER A 39 19.15 28.40 -3.75
CA SER A 39 19.08 28.94 -5.11
C SER A 39 17.66 29.27 -5.56
N CYS A 40 16.66 28.90 -4.76
CA CYS A 40 15.26 29.19 -5.04
C CYS A 40 14.87 30.57 -4.54
N ARG A 41 14.10 31.29 -5.34
CA ARG A 41 13.43 32.53 -4.96
C ARG A 41 12.23 32.21 -4.07
N SER A 42 12.03 32.92 -2.95
CA SER A 42 10.92 32.66 -2.03
C SER A 42 9.74 33.60 -2.28
N VAL A 43 8.52 33.05 -2.18
CA VAL A 43 7.26 33.80 -2.17
C VAL A 43 6.33 33.19 -1.11
N ASN A 44 5.59 34.03 -0.38
CA ASN A 44 4.61 33.59 0.59
C ASN A 44 3.23 33.39 -0.07
N ALA A 45 2.53 32.31 0.26
CA ALA A 45 1.20 31.98 -0.27
C ALA A 45 0.15 33.05 0.10
N SER A 46 0.36 33.79 1.19
CA SER A 46 -0.51 34.88 1.61
C SER A 46 -0.59 36.02 0.57
N VAL A 47 0.44 36.22 -0.27
CA VAL A 47 0.42 37.19 -1.38
C VAL A 47 -0.69 36.90 -2.39
N PHE A 48 -1.12 35.60 -2.48
CA PHE A 48 -2.19 35.15 -3.37
C PHE A 48 -3.55 35.09 -2.67
N GLY A 49 -3.60 35.41 -1.38
CA GLY A 49 -4.82 35.41 -0.57
C GLY A 49 -5.03 34.16 0.30
N VAL A 50 -4.04 33.28 0.38
CA VAL A 50 -4.07 32.11 1.30
C VAL A 50 -3.97 32.64 2.73
N ASN A 51 -4.96 32.34 3.58
CA ASN A 51 -4.96 32.80 4.97
C ASN A 51 -5.85 31.91 5.87
N THR A 52 -5.61 31.94 7.16
CA THR A 52 -6.32 31.12 8.17
C THR A 52 -7.75 31.55 8.45
N GLU A 53 -8.11 32.79 8.11
CA GLU A 53 -9.46 33.34 8.32
C GLU A 53 -10.38 33.08 7.11
N ALA A 54 -9.83 32.59 6.00
CA ALA A 54 -10.62 32.30 4.81
C ALA A 54 -11.53 31.09 5.04
N ASN A 55 -12.79 31.20 4.62
CA ASN A 55 -13.73 30.09 4.65
C ASN A 55 -13.31 28.93 3.74
N ASP A 56 -12.62 29.24 2.62
CA ASP A 56 -12.08 28.26 1.66
C ASP A 56 -10.83 28.86 0.99
N ASN A 57 -9.71 28.15 1.07
CA ASN A 57 -8.43 28.57 0.51
C ASN A 57 -8.17 28.03 -0.90
N TYR A 58 -9.06 27.24 -1.49
CA TYR A 58 -8.83 26.56 -2.76
C TYR A 58 -8.39 27.52 -3.88
N THR A 59 -9.20 28.55 -4.15
CA THR A 59 -8.93 29.49 -5.25
C THR A 59 -7.62 30.28 -5.04
N ALA A 60 -7.34 30.66 -3.80
CA ALA A 60 -6.12 31.40 -3.45
C ALA A 60 -4.88 30.51 -3.61
N PHE A 61 -4.96 29.27 -3.14
CA PHE A 61 -3.86 28.32 -3.24
C PHE A 61 -3.58 27.92 -4.70
N CYS A 62 -4.63 27.69 -5.52
CA CYS A 62 -4.45 27.43 -6.95
C CYS A 62 -3.73 28.58 -7.68
N LYS A 63 -4.00 29.86 -7.33
CA LYS A 63 -3.24 31.01 -7.88
C LYS A 63 -1.76 30.96 -7.50
N ALA A 64 -1.45 30.54 -6.26
CA ALA A 64 -0.06 30.38 -5.83
C ALA A 64 0.64 29.27 -6.63
N ILE A 65 -0.03 28.15 -6.89
CA ILE A 65 0.50 27.04 -7.70
C ILE A 65 0.72 27.48 -9.16
N GLU A 66 -0.23 28.18 -9.78
CA GLU A 66 -0.07 28.73 -11.13
C GLU A 66 1.12 29.69 -11.23
N TYR A 67 1.33 30.50 -10.19
CA TYR A 67 2.51 31.36 -10.12
C TYR A 67 3.80 30.54 -10.06
N CYS A 68 3.86 29.47 -9.27
CA CYS A 68 5.01 28.57 -9.21
C CYS A 68 5.26 27.88 -10.57
N LYS A 69 4.19 27.47 -11.27
CA LYS A 69 4.29 26.87 -12.61
C LYS A 69 4.92 27.84 -13.62
N ALA A 70 4.54 29.11 -13.58
CA ALA A 70 5.07 30.14 -14.45
C ALA A 70 6.49 30.60 -14.05
N ASN A 71 6.94 30.31 -12.85
CA ASN A 71 8.20 30.76 -12.28
C ASN A 71 8.94 29.61 -11.60
N PRO A 72 9.62 28.72 -12.33
CA PRO A 72 10.42 27.66 -11.74
C PRO A 72 11.54 28.20 -10.83
N ASN A 73 12.18 27.34 -10.07
CA ASN A 73 13.21 27.67 -9.08
C ASN A 73 12.67 28.56 -7.95
N ILE A 74 11.56 28.11 -7.34
CA ILE A 74 10.85 28.88 -6.34
C ILE A 74 10.53 28.06 -5.09
N THR A 75 10.59 28.72 -3.94
CA THR A 75 10.04 28.22 -2.68
C THR A 75 8.73 28.93 -2.41
N LEU A 76 7.61 28.21 -2.45
CA LEU A 76 6.31 28.68 -1.99
C LEU A 76 6.21 28.41 -0.48
N LYS A 77 6.18 29.46 0.33
CA LYS A 77 6.02 29.34 1.78
C LYS A 77 4.55 29.44 2.17
N VAL A 78 4.10 28.52 3.00
CA VAL A 78 2.79 28.55 3.63
C VAL A 78 3.02 28.68 5.13
N ASP A 79 2.57 29.80 5.72
CA ASP A 79 2.76 30.03 7.15
C ASP A 79 2.02 28.98 7.99
N GLY A 80 2.48 28.75 9.23
CA GLY A 80 1.82 27.83 10.15
C GLY A 80 0.38 28.27 10.47
N GLY A 81 -0.53 27.30 10.61
CA GLY A 81 -1.93 27.55 10.92
C GLY A 81 -2.89 26.58 10.23
N LYS A 82 -4.19 26.76 10.47
CA LYS A 82 -5.26 25.91 9.92
C LYS A 82 -5.89 26.57 8.69
N TYR A 83 -5.95 25.82 7.59
CA TYR A 83 -6.45 26.28 6.29
C TYR A 83 -7.55 25.33 5.81
N TYR A 84 -8.76 25.83 5.62
CA TYR A 84 -9.90 25.05 5.18
C TYR A 84 -9.99 24.97 3.66
N PHE A 85 -10.32 23.76 3.16
CA PHE A 85 -10.57 23.45 1.76
C PHE A 85 -11.92 22.73 1.66
N ARG A 86 -12.96 23.47 1.20
CA ARG A 86 -14.36 23.03 1.20
C ARG A 86 -14.91 22.73 -0.18
N THR A 87 -14.16 23.10 -1.21
CA THR A 87 -14.52 22.81 -2.59
C THR A 87 -14.46 21.30 -2.89
N ASP A 88 -15.24 20.86 -3.86
CA ASP A 88 -15.23 19.50 -4.40
C ASP A 88 -14.16 19.27 -5.49
N LYS A 89 -13.22 20.20 -5.64
CA LYS A 89 -12.16 20.14 -6.66
C LYS A 89 -10.82 19.81 -6.05
N ALA A 90 -10.05 18.96 -6.75
CA ALA A 90 -8.68 18.64 -6.36
C ALA A 90 -7.72 19.82 -6.62
N ILE A 91 -6.72 19.96 -5.76
CA ILE A 91 -5.61 20.90 -5.96
C ILE A 91 -4.66 20.28 -6.99
N MET A 92 -4.58 20.91 -8.16
CA MET A 92 -3.76 20.43 -9.27
C MET A 92 -2.36 21.04 -9.22
N LEU A 93 -1.33 20.20 -9.10
CA LEU A 93 0.07 20.52 -9.31
C LEU A 93 0.48 19.89 -10.65
N ASP A 94 0.33 20.61 -11.75
CA ASP A 94 0.61 20.07 -13.08
C ASP A 94 1.80 20.80 -13.72
N GLY A 95 2.83 20.03 -14.09
CA GLY A 95 3.99 20.51 -14.83
C GLY A 95 4.92 21.43 -14.03
N LEU A 96 4.90 21.37 -12.70
CA LEU A 96 5.85 22.10 -11.85
C LEU A 96 7.29 21.61 -12.06
N LYS A 97 8.25 22.54 -12.03
CA LYS A 97 9.67 22.23 -12.19
C LYS A 97 10.50 23.00 -11.17
N ASN A 98 11.30 22.27 -10.40
CA ASN A 98 12.18 22.80 -9.37
C ASN A 98 11.45 23.73 -8.39
N VAL A 99 10.44 23.17 -7.70
CA VAL A 99 9.58 23.90 -6.75
C VAL A 99 9.62 23.24 -5.38
N LEU A 100 9.90 24.03 -4.35
CA LEU A 100 9.72 23.65 -2.97
C LEU A 100 8.42 24.30 -2.44
N ILE A 101 7.47 23.48 -1.97
CA ILE A 101 6.32 23.94 -1.18
C ILE A 101 6.67 23.69 0.29
N ASP A 102 7.05 24.76 0.97
CA ASP A 102 7.43 24.76 2.39
C ASP A 102 6.22 25.17 3.23
N ALA A 103 5.57 24.18 3.85
CA ALA A 103 4.33 24.33 4.59
C ALA A 103 4.49 23.83 6.05
N ASP A 104 5.69 24.00 6.62
CA ASP A 104 5.95 23.54 7.99
C ASP A 104 5.05 24.27 9.00
N GLY A 105 4.31 23.50 9.78
CA GLY A 105 3.30 23.98 10.72
C GLY A 105 1.94 24.36 10.11
N ALA A 106 1.77 24.26 8.79
CA ALA A 106 0.47 24.44 8.15
C ALA A 106 -0.33 23.12 8.17
N GLN A 107 -1.63 23.22 8.49
CA GLN A 107 -2.58 22.12 8.46
C GLN A 107 -3.71 22.43 7.48
N PHE A 108 -3.85 21.61 6.46
CA PHE A 108 -4.92 21.68 5.48
C PHE A 108 -6.06 20.77 5.88
N ILE A 109 -7.25 21.35 6.09
CA ILE A 109 -8.46 20.68 6.56
C ILE A 109 -9.45 20.56 5.41
N PHE A 110 -9.76 19.34 5.01
CA PHE A 110 -10.62 19.05 3.88
C PHE A 110 -12.01 18.56 4.33
N GLU A 111 -13.05 18.98 3.60
CA GLU A 111 -14.43 18.52 3.78
C GLU A 111 -14.92 17.66 2.59
N ASN A 112 -14.08 17.51 1.56
CA ASN A 112 -14.33 16.70 0.38
C ASN A 112 -13.12 15.81 0.08
N PRO A 113 -13.31 14.61 -0.49
CA PRO A 113 -12.22 13.65 -0.72
C PRO A 113 -11.42 13.97 -1.99
N ASN A 114 -11.20 15.23 -2.30
CA ASN A 114 -10.44 15.72 -3.45
C ASN A 114 -9.26 16.55 -2.95
N TYR A 115 -8.13 15.87 -2.74
CA TYR A 115 -6.93 16.47 -2.17
C TYR A 115 -5.97 16.95 -3.29
N PHE A 116 -4.76 16.39 -3.37
CA PHE A 116 -3.74 16.79 -4.33
C PHE A 116 -3.63 15.83 -5.52
N HIS A 117 -3.59 16.39 -6.73
CA HIS A 117 -3.16 15.69 -7.95
C HIS A 117 -1.87 16.31 -8.46
N ILE A 118 -0.82 15.52 -8.52
CA ILE A 118 0.54 15.92 -8.92
C ILE A 118 0.87 15.20 -10.22
N VAL A 119 0.97 15.94 -11.30
CA VAL A 119 1.03 15.37 -12.65
C VAL A 119 2.14 16.05 -13.45
N ASN A 120 2.94 15.27 -14.19
CA ASN A 120 3.98 15.78 -15.08
C ASN A 120 4.99 16.72 -14.41
N CYS A 121 5.20 16.58 -13.11
CA CYS A 121 6.14 17.40 -12.36
C CYS A 121 7.55 16.81 -12.39
N ASN A 122 8.54 17.67 -12.16
CA ASN A 122 9.94 17.23 -12.03
C ASN A 122 10.68 18.08 -11.00
N CYS A 123 11.42 17.41 -10.11
CA CYS A 123 12.19 18.03 -9.05
C CYS A 123 11.32 18.95 -8.18
N ILE A 124 10.40 18.36 -7.44
CA ILE A 124 9.54 19.08 -6.48
C ILE A 124 9.66 18.49 -5.09
N GLU A 125 9.51 19.34 -4.09
CA GLU A 125 9.43 18.92 -2.70
C GLU A 125 8.21 19.53 -2.03
N ILE A 126 7.46 18.75 -1.25
CA ILE A 126 6.42 19.23 -0.34
C ILE A 126 6.90 18.90 1.07
N ARG A 127 7.02 19.94 1.91
CA ARG A 127 7.63 19.83 3.24
C ARG A 127 6.69 20.26 4.34
N GLY A 128 6.60 19.47 5.41
CA GLY A 128 6.01 19.85 6.70
C GLY A 128 4.49 19.99 6.73
N LEU A 129 3.81 19.77 5.60
CA LEU A 129 2.35 19.93 5.48
C LEU A 129 1.60 18.88 6.30
N GLY A 130 0.65 19.33 7.14
CA GLY A 130 -0.38 18.51 7.76
C GLY A 130 -1.64 18.45 6.89
N ILE A 131 -2.24 17.27 6.76
CA ILE A 131 -3.53 17.05 6.09
C ILE A 131 -4.46 16.30 7.02
N THR A 132 -5.68 16.78 7.17
CA THR A 132 -6.74 16.09 7.90
C THR A 132 -8.10 16.33 7.26
N TRP A 133 -9.03 15.44 7.56
CA TRP A 133 -10.46 15.61 7.31
C TRP A 133 -11.08 16.52 8.37
N ASN A 134 -12.12 17.26 8.05
CA ASN A 134 -12.87 18.03 9.05
C ASN A 134 -13.74 17.10 9.89
N LEU A 135 -13.14 16.54 10.94
CA LEU A 135 -13.79 15.60 11.85
C LEU A 135 -14.90 16.23 12.71
N ASP A 136 -14.96 17.55 12.81
CA ASP A 136 -16.07 18.26 13.46
C ASP A 136 -17.36 18.21 12.61
N VAL A 137 -17.23 18.03 11.30
CA VAL A 137 -18.36 17.97 10.36
C VAL A 137 -18.82 16.54 10.12
N SER A 138 -17.89 15.61 9.90
CA SER A 138 -18.24 14.20 9.66
C SER A 138 -17.07 13.28 10.00
N ARG A 139 -17.38 12.02 10.26
CA ARG A 139 -16.41 10.98 10.62
C ARG A 139 -16.03 10.13 9.41
N LEU A 140 -14.78 9.67 9.34
CA LEU A 140 -14.35 8.69 8.35
C LEU A 140 -14.67 7.25 8.78
N ALA A 141 -14.68 7.01 10.09
CA ALA A 141 -15.05 5.74 10.69
C ALA A 141 -15.59 5.95 12.11
N SER A 142 -16.33 4.97 12.62
CA SER A 142 -16.88 4.96 13.98
C SER A 142 -16.79 3.56 14.59
N LEU A 143 -16.62 3.48 15.92
CA LEU A 143 -16.80 2.22 16.64
C LEU A 143 -18.28 1.94 16.87
N VAL A 144 -18.72 0.75 16.47
CA VAL A 144 -20.09 0.29 16.65
C VAL A 144 -20.12 -1.04 17.36
N LYS A 145 -21.10 -1.20 18.26
CA LYS A 145 -21.39 -2.46 18.93
C LYS A 145 -22.67 -3.06 18.35
N ILE A 146 -22.62 -4.34 18.01
CA ILE A 146 -23.77 -5.08 17.49
C ILE A 146 -24.74 -5.39 18.63
N ARG A 147 -26.02 -5.15 18.38
CA ARG A 147 -27.13 -5.47 19.28
C ARG A 147 -28.30 -6.05 18.50
N ASN A 148 -29.13 -6.84 19.17
CA ASN A 148 -30.39 -7.37 18.65
C ASN A 148 -30.22 -8.05 17.26
N ALA A 149 -29.11 -8.77 17.06
CA ALA A 149 -28.83 -9.50 15.83
C ALA A 149 -29.85 -10.65 15.65
N SER A 150 -30.55 -10.66 14.52
CA SER A 150 -31.58 -11.64 14.20
C SER A 150 -31.40 -12.16 12.77
N LYS A 151 -31.14 -13.46 12.66
CA LYS A 151 -31.08 -14.17 11.36
C LYS A 151 -32.48 -14.33 10.73
N GLU A 152 -33.54 -14.39 11.54
CA GLU A 152 -34.89 -14.55 11.07
C GLU A 152 -35.39 -13.31 10.32
N SER A 153 -35.06 -12.12 10.85
CA SER A 153 -35.44 -10.83 10.24
C SER A 153 -34.32 -10.21 9.41
N HIS A 154 -33.15 -10.89 9.26
CA HIS A 154 -31.96 -10.36 8.61
C HIS A 154 -31.66 -8.92 9.05
N SER A 155 -31.56 -8.71 10.36
CA SER A 155 -31.35 -7.38 10.93
C SER A 155 -30.47 -7.40 12.17
N PHE A 156 -29.86 -6.27 12.45
CA PHE A 156 -29.16 -5.98 13.70
C PHE A 156 -29.22 -4.48 14.00
N GLU A 157 -28.87 -4.12 15.22
CA GLU A 157 -28.68 -2.73 15.61
C GLU A 157 -27.19 -2.40 15.73
N LEU A 158 -26.84 -1.20 15.26
CA LEU A 158 -25.55 -0.56 15.42
C LEU A 158 -25.64 0.47 16.54
N GLU A 159 -25.06 0.20 17.70
CA GLU A 159 -24.86 1.18 18.75
C GLU A 159 -23.51 1.87 18.54
N PHE A 160 -23.54 3.16 18.22
CA PHE A 160 -22.32 3.98 18.10
C PHE A 160 -21.79 4.30 19.50
N THR A 161 -20.60 3.82 19.81
CA THR A 161 -20.06 3.87 21.20
C THR A 161 -19.45 5.22 21.55
N GLU A 162 -19.11 6.02 20.55
CA GLU A 162 -18.37 7.29 20.71
C GLU A 162 -19.17 8.51 20.19
N LEU A 163 -20.32 8.28 19.59
CA LEU A 163 -21.22 9.33 19.11
C LEU A 163 -22.46 9.41 19.97
N ASN A 164 -22.79 10.59 20.45
CA ASN A 164 -24.02 10.82 21.22
C ASN A 164 -25.27 10.84 20.32
N GLU A 165 -25.08 11.16 19.06
CA GLU A 165 -26.13 11.21 18.06
C GLU A 165 -25.64 10.77 16.69
N VAL A 166 -26.48 10.07 15.93
CA VAL A 166 -26.16 9.58 14.59
C VAL A 166 -27.32 9.82 13.63
N SER A 167 -27.01 10.12 12.37
CA SER A 167 -28.00 10.20 11.29
C SER A 167 -28.17 8.85 10.61
N ALA A 168 -29.40 8.52 10.17
CA ALA A 168 -29.67 7.35 9.35
C ALA A 168 -29.01 7.42 7.94
N ASP A 169 -28.58 8.60 7.52
CA ASP A 169 -27.89 8.82 6.24
C ASP A 169 -26.38 8.57 6.33
N ILE A 170 -25.84 8.24 7.53
CA ILE A 170 -24.41 7.97 7.67
C ILE A 170 -24.00 6.78 6.78
N PRO A 171 -22.96 6.89 5.96
CA PRO A 171 -22.57 5.80 5.07
C PRO A 171 -22.13 4.55 5.84
N ILE A 172 -22.56 3.39 5.38
CA ILE A 172 -22.16 2.08 5.90
C ILE A 172 -21.39 1.37 4.78
N MET A 173 -20.05 1.49 4.78
CA MET A 173 -19.23 1.03 3.66
C MET A 173 -18.49 -0.26 3.95
N ALA A 174 -17.92 -0.40 5.13
CA ALA A 174 -17.19 -1.62 5.50
C ALA A 174 -17.15 -1.79 7.02
N PHE A 175 -17.17 -3.04 7.45
CA PHE A 175 -17.02 -3.45 8.84
C PHE A 175 -15.72 -4.24 9.00
N THR A 176 -14.91 -3.89 9.98
CA THR A 176 -13.74 -4.68 10.42
C THR A 176 -13.88 -4.96 11.90
N LYS A 177 -13.82 -6.23 12.31
CA LYS A 177 -13.87 -6.56 13.74
C LYS A 177 -12.76 -5.84 14.48
N TYR A 178 -13.07 -5.30 15.66
CA TYR A 178 -12.19 -4.42 16.42
C TYR A 178 -12.03 -4.94 17.85
N ASP A 179 -10.81 -4.86 18.37
CA ASP A 179 -10.53 -5.13 19.79
C ASP A 179 -10.58 -3.82 20.58
N PRO A 180 -11.64 -3.58 21.37
CA PRO A 180 -11.79 -2.33 22.12
C PRO A 180 -10.82 -2.20 23.30
N GLU A 181 -10.21 -3.28 23.77
CA GLU A 181 -9.23 -3.26 24.86
C GLU A 181 -7.82 -2.96 24.33
N ALA A 182 -7.45 -3.61 23.21
CA ALA A 182 -6.18 -3.40 22.55
C ALA A 182 -6.17 -2.16 21.62
N LEU A 183 -7.34 -1.62 21.30
CA LEU A 183 -7.57 -0.53 20.35
C LEU A 183 -7.00 -0.83 18.96
N THR A 184 -7.15 -2.07 18.48
CA THR A 184 -6.60 -2.54 17.21
C THR A 184 -7.67 -3.18 16.33
N PRO A 185 -7.54 -3.07 14.99
CA PRO A 185 -8.35 -3.87 14.08
C PRO A 185 -7.98 -5.34 14.18
N GLY A 186 -8.99 -6.21 14.12
CA GLY A 186 -8.86 -7.66 14.25
C GLY A 186 -8.70 -8.12 15.71
N THR A 187 -9.14 -9.33 15.98
CA THR A 187 -8.93 -10.03 17.24
C THR A 187 -8.30 -11.38 16.96
N ARG A 188 -7.61 -11.94 17.96
CA ARG A 188 -6.90 -13.20 17.82
C ARG A 188 -7.82 -14.33 17.33
N GLN A 189 -7.48 -14.92 16.19
CA GLN A 189 -8.19 -16.06 15.55
C GLN A 189 -9.65 -15.76 15.18
N ASP A 190 -10.11 -14.55 15.34
CA ASP A 190 -11.46 -14.15 15.00
C ASP A 190 -11.43 -12.90 14.13
N PHE A 191 -11.30 -13.16 12.84
CA PHE A 191 -11.28 -12.14 11.81
C PHE A 191 -12.60 -12.14 11.07
N LYS A 192 -13.37 -11.05 11.25
CA LYS A 192 -14.59 -10.80 10.50
C LYS A 192 -14.49 -9.46 9.79
N GLU A 193 -14.64 -9.49 8.50
CA GLU A 193 -14.78 -8.29 7.65
C GLU A 193 -15.94 -8.43 6.70
N ASN A 194 -16.57 -7.31 6.40
CA ASN A 194 -17.57 -7.20 5.36
C ASN A 194 -17.39 -5.89 4.60
N TYR A 195 -17.28 -6.01 3.29
CA TYR A 195 -17.11 -4.88 2.38
C TYR A 195 -18.44 -4.58 1.70
N VAL A 196 -19.30 -3.83 2.38
CA VAL A 196 -20.64 -3.46 1.89
C VAL A 196 -20.56 -2.71 0.57
N TYR A 197 -19.54 -1.87 0.38
CA TYR A 197 -19.32 -1.12 -0.86
C TYR A 197 -19.08 -1.99 -2.10
N GLN A 198 -18.56 -3.21 -1.92
CA GLN A 198 -18.36 -4.17 -3.02
C GLN A 198 -19.67 -4.91 -3.38
N PHE A 199 -20.66 -4.89 -2.49
CA PHE A 199 -21.94 -5.56 -2.67
C PHE A 199 -23.10 -4.58 -2.53
N PRO A 200 -23.28 -3.66 -3.51
CA PRO A 200 -24.36 -2.68 -3.48
C PRO A 200 -25.72 -3.37 -3.34
N GLY A 201 -26.52 -2.91 -2.39
CA GLY A 201 -27.85 -3.49 -2.10
C GLY A 201 -27.84 -4.64 -1.10
N SER A 202 -26.71 -5.01 -0.50
CA SER A 202 -26.66 -5.91 0.65
C SER A 202 -27.41 -5.32 1.86
N ILE A 203 -27.36 -4.01 2.06
CA ILE A 203 -28.18 -3.27 3.02
C ILE A 203 -29.48 -2.84 2.36
N LYS A 204 -30.61 -3.14 3.02
CA LYS A 204 -31.97 -2.84 2.53
C LYS A 204 -32.53 -1.57 3.13
N THR A 205 -32.47 -1.44 4.46
CA THR A 205 -32.94 -0.24 5.18
C THR A 205 -31.97 0.11 6.30
N VAL A 206 -31.92 1.41 6.60
CA VAL A 206 -31.26 1.95 7.79
C VAL A 206 -32.27 2.85 8.49
N GLU A 207 -32.61 2.54 9.74
CA GLU A 207 -33.61 3.25 10.52
C GLU A 207 -33.03 3.71 11.86
N LYS A 208 -33.24 4.95 12.24
CA LYS A 208 -32.81 5.45 13.55
C LYS A 208 -33.81 4.96 14.61
N THR A 209 -33.32 4.17 15.57
CA THR A 209 -34.09 3.61 16.68
C THR A 209 -33.75 4.20 18.04
N GLY A 210 -32.62 4.93 18.12
CA GLY A 210 -32.16 5.66 19.31
C GLY A 210 -31.30 6.86 18.94
N HIS A 211 -30.83 7.63 19.91
CA HIS A 211 -29.95 8.77 19.62
C HIS A 211 -28.70 8.34 18.89
N ASN A 212 -28.03 7.29 19.37
CA ASN A 212 -26.81 6.72 18.83
C ASN A 212 -27.02 5.29 18.30
N VAL A 213 -28.24 4.90 17.93
CA VAL A 213 -28.57 3.54 17.49
C VAL A 213 -29.27 3.57 16.13
N LEU A 214 -28.73 2.80 15.20
CA LEU A 214 -29.33 2.54 13.88
C LEU A 214 -29.68 1.06 13.77
N LYS A 215 -30.92 0.75 13.35
CA LYS A 215 -31.32 -0.58 12.92
C LYS A 215 -31.03 -0.75 11.44
N VAL A 216 -30.30 -1.82 11.11
CA VAL A 216 -29.94 -2.20 9.74
C VAL A 216 -30.71 -3.46 9.38
N THR A 217 -31.39 -3.48 8.23
CA THR A 217 -31.88 -4.71 7.59
C THR A 217 -31.06 -5.00 6.34
N HIS A 218 -30.81 -6.28 6.05
CA HIS A 218 -29.92 -6.72 5.00
C HIS A 218 -30.46 -7.93 4.22
N ASP A 219 -29.77 -8.39 3.21
CA ASP A 219 -30.17 -9.50 2.34
C ASP A 219 -29.82 -10.89 2.88
N GLY A 220 -29.33 -11.00 4.11
CA GLY A 220 -28.83 -12.22 4.73
C GLY A 220 -27.30 -12.36 4.69
N SER A 221 -26.60 -11.58 3.88
CA SER A 221 -25.11 -11.64 3.78
C SER A 221 -24.38 -11.27 5.08
N LEU A 222 -25.05 -10.55 5.98
CA LEU A 222 -24.52 -10.09 7.26
C LEU A 222 -25.05 -10.88 8.46
N ASP A 223 -25.63 -12.07 8.26
CA ASP A 223 -26.19 -12.93 9.33
C ASP A 223 -25.15 -13.49 10.31
N ASN A 224 -23.87 -13.29 10.07
CA ASN A 224 -22.78 -13.78 10.91
C ASN A 224 -22.43 -12.86 12.10
N TYR A 225 -23.09 -11.70 12.23
CA TYR A 225 -22.87 -10.81 13.38
C TYR A 225 -23.54 -11.32 14.65
N THR A 226 -22.88 -11.04 15.78
CA THR A 226 -23.29 -11.51 17.10
C THR A 226 -23.36 -10.35 18.08
N ASP A 227 -24.38 -10.37 18.95
CA ASP A 227 -24.56 -9.35 19.99
C ASP A 227 -23.31 -9.20 20.87
N GLY A 228 -22.94 -7.96 21.09
CA GLY A 228 -21.78 -7.59 21.89
C GLY A 228 -20.47 -7.46 21.13
N GLU A 229 -20.38 -7.94 19.90
CA GLU A 229 -19.20 -7.73 19.06
C GLU A 229 -19.02 -6.25 18.73
N VAL A 230 -17.76 -5.80 18.69
CA VAL A 230 -17.39 -4.42 18.32
C VAL A 230 -16.72 -4.41 16.97
N TYR A 231 -17.08 -3.45 16.14
CA TYR A 231 -16.54 -3.26 14.80
C TYR A 231 -16.13 -1.81 14.59
N LEU A 232 -15.05 -1.63 13.82
CA LEU A 232 -14.75 -0.39 13.14
C LEU A 232 -15.61 -0.32 11.88
N LEU A 233 -16.61 0.55 11.89
CA LEU A 233 -17.45 0.86 10.74
C LEU A 233 -16.82 2.00 9.96
N ARG A 234 -16.34 1.73 8.75
CA ARG A 234 -15.85 2.77 7.84
C ARG A 234 -16.98 3.42 7.07
N HIS A 235 -17.00 4.74 7.06
CA HIS A 235 -17.97 5.57 6.32
C HIS A 235 -17.45 5.92 4.93
N HIS A 236 -16.15 5.90 4.75
CA HIS A 236 -15.43 6.07 3.50
C HIS A 236 -14.47 4.90 3.28
N VAL A 237 -14.34 4.44 2.03
CA VAL A 237 -13.35 3.46 1.57
C VAL A 237 -12.95 3.86 0.17
N TYR A 238 -11.65 4.07 -0.09
CA TYR A 238 -11.14 4.55 -1.38
C TYR A 238 -11.84 5.83 -1.90
N GLY A 239 -12.27 6.72 -0.98
CA GLY A 239 -13.03 7.91 -1.33
C GLY A 239 -12.20 8.99 -2.04
N GLY A 240 -10.91 9.10 -1.72
CA GLY A 240 -9.97 10.04 -2.33
C GLY A 240 -8.64 10.02 -1.59
N ASN A 241 -7.53 10.09 -2.32
CA ASN A 241 -6.18 9.96 -1.78
C ASN A 241 -5.58 11.34 -1.47
N ALA A 242 -4.80 11.45 -0.37
CA ALA A 242 -4.18 12.72 -0.03
C ALA A 242 -3.26 13.22 -1.15
N PHE A 243 -2.49 12.33 -1.75
CA PHE A 243 -1.64 12.63 -2.89
C PHE A 243 -1.81 11.59 -3.99
N ASN A 244 -2.27 12.02 -5.16
CA ASN A 244 -2.23 11.24 -6.40
C ASN A 244 -1.07 11.74 -7.24
N VAL A 245 -0.09 10.88 -7.53
CA VAL A 245 1.15 11.24 -8.24
C VAL A 245 1.25 10.43 -9.53
N TYR A 246 1.25 11.12 -10.66
CA TYR A 246 1.27 10.51 -11.98
C TYR A 246 2.35 11.12 -12.86
N ASN A 247 3.08 10.29 -13.60
CA ASN A 247 4.07 10.72 -14.58
C ASN A 247 5.00 11.82 -14.05
N THR A 248 5.46 11.66 -12.81
CA THR A 248 6.26 12.65 -12.07
C THR A 248 7.59 12.04 -11.66
N SER A 249 8.66 12.79 -11.81
CA SER A 249 10.00 12.36 -11.44
C SER A 249 10.65 13.30 -10.42
N ASN A 250 11.54 12.75 -9.58
CA ASN A 250 12.25 13.51 -8.55
C ASN A 250 11.29 14.26 -7.60
N ILE A 251 10.36 13.52 -6.98
CA ILE A 251 9.46 14.12 -5.98
C ILE A 251 9.85 13.69 -4.58
N THR A 252 9.91 14.65 -3.66
CA THR A 252 10.17 14.44 -2.24
C THR A 252 8.99 14.90 -1.40
N PHE A 253 8.51 14.02 -0.53
CA PHE A 253 7.62 14.36 0.57
C PHE A 253 8.44 14.28 1.87
N SER A 254 8.60 15.39 2.57
CA SER A 254 9.39 15.43 3.80
C SER A 254 8.58 15.98 4.97
N GLY A 255 8.50 15.22 6.06
CA GLY A 255 7.79 15.61 7.28
C GLY A 255 6.28 15.84 7.09
N ILE A 256 5.66 15.21 6.09
CA ILE A 256 4.20 15.27 5.87
C ILE A 256 3.48 14.54 6.99
N LYS A 257 2.34 15.07 7.43
CA LYS A 257 1.50 14.47 8.48
C LYS A 257 0.09 14.26 7.97
N LEU A 258 -0.35 13.01 7.88
CA LEU A 258 -1.69 12.61 7.47
C LEU A 258 -2.45 12.07 8.67
N TYR A 259 -3.50 12.75 9.13
CA TYR A 259 -4.21 12.38 10.34
C TYR A 259 -5.59 11.78 10.10
N ALA A 260 -6.28 12.21 9.05
CA ALA A 260 -7.54 11.65 8.62
C ALA A 260 -7.71 11.87 7.11
N VAL A 261 -7.74 10.79 6.34
CA VAL A 261 -7.84 10.82 4.86
C VAL A 261 -8.89 9.82 4.41
N ALA A 262 -9.79 10.24 3.54
CA ALA A 262 -10.93 9.44 3.06
C ALA A 262 -10.57 8.32 2.06
N GLY A 263 -9.29 8.11 1.77
CA GLY A 263 -8.73 7.10 0.88
C GLY A 263 -7.33 6.72 1.30
N MET A 264 -6.42 6.61 0.34
CA MET A 264 -4.99 6.33 0.57
C MET A 264 -4.22 7.59 1.00
N GLY A 265 -3.10 7.42 1.68
CA GLY A 265 -2.16 8.52 1.91
C GLY A 265 -1.51 8.96 0.59
N TRP A 266 -0.78 8.08 -0.05
CA TRP A 266 -0.16 8.31 -1.36
C TRP A 266 -0.57 7.22 -2.35
N LEU A 267 -1.02 7.63 -3.53
CA LEU A 267 -1.13 6.80 -4.72
C LEU A 267 -0.11 7.31 -5.72
N ILE A 268 0.92 6.50 -6.03
CA ILE A 268 2.01 6.86 -6.95
C ILE A 268 2.00 5.88 -8.11
N GLU A 269 1.71 6.37 -9.31
CA GLU A 269 1.47 5.54 -10.48
C GLU A 269 2.04 6.15 -11.78
N ASN A 270 1.74 5.46 -12.86
CA ASN A 270 1.89 5.93 -14.23
C ASN A 270 3.30 6.44 -14.53
N ARG A 271 4.29 5.51 -14.43
CA ARG A 271 5.70 5.76 -14.76
C ARG A 271 6.40 6.82 -13.91
N SER A 272 5.83 7.20 -12.77
CA SER A 272 6.55 8.03 -11.81
C SER A 272 7.84 7.34 -11.36
N GLU A 273 8.91 8.11 -11.14
CA GLU A 273 10.22 7.56 -10.78
C GLU A 273 11.02 8.52 -9.89
N HIS A 274 12.03 8.01 -9.21
CA HIS A 274 12.91 8.82 -8.35
C HIS A 274 12.10 9.62 -7.32
N PHE A 275 11.38 8.93 -6.45
CA PHE A 275 10.56 9.58 -5.42
C PHE A 275 10.91 9.11 -4.02
N GLN A 276 10.58 9.93 -3.01
CA GLN A 276 10.86 9.56 -1.64
C GLN A 276 9.90 10.18 -0.62
N LEU A 277 9.68 9.42 0.47
CA LEU A 277 8.99 9.85 1.67
C LEU A 277 9.99 9.84 2.84
N LEU A 278 10.20 10.99 3.46
CA LEU A 278 11.19 11.17 4.51
C LEU A 278 10.55 11.72 5.80
N GLY A 279 10.59 10.94 6.88
CA GLY A 279 10.07 11.37 8.17
C GLY A 279 8.58 11.73 8.15
N CYS A 280 7.79 11.08 7.28
CA CYS A 280 6.36 11.32 7.17
C CYS A 280 5.60 10.54 8.27
N VAL A 281 4.43 11.04 8.63
CA VAL A 281 3.56 10.45 9.64
C VAL A 281 2.19 10.17 9.03
N ILE A 282 1.68 8.95 9.23
CA ILE A 282 0.26 8.61 9.09
C ILE A 282 -0.20 8.15 10.45
N GLY A 283 -1.17 8.84 11.06
CA GLY A 283 -1.61 8.54 12.42
C GLY A 283 -2.99 9.09 12.72
N LEU A 284 -3.49 8.83 13.91
CA LEU A 284 -4.74 9.41 14.38
C LEU A 284 -4.58 10.91 14.60
N ASP A 285 -5.67 11.65 14.39
CA ASP A 285 -5.68 13.09 14.62
C ASP A 285 -5.52 13.39 16.12
N PRO A 286 -4.44 14.06 16.54
CA PRO A 286 -4.18 14.32 17.96
C PRO A 286 -5.18 15.30 18.61
N GLU A 287 -5.98 16.00 17.84
CA GLU A 287 -7.02 16.92 18.33
C GLU A 287 -8.39 16.23 18.51
N HIS A 288 -8.52 14.96 18.05
CA HIS A 288 -9.78 14.22 18.10
C HIS A 288 -9.57 12.83 18.71
N ASP A 289 -9.73 12.71 20.01
CA ASP A 289 -9.52 11.47 20.77
C ASP A 289 -10.44 10.30 20.32
N ASP A 290 -11.52 10.59 19.61
CA ASP A 290 -12.47 9.64 19.06
C ASP A 290 -12.21 9.29 17.57
N ASN A 291 -11.14 9.80 16.97
CA ASN A 291 -10.68 9.33 15.66
C ASN A 291 -10.07 7.91 15.79
N ARG A 292 -10.48 6.99 14.91
CA ARG A 292 -10.09 5.57 14.96
C ARG A 292 -9.42 5.08 13.67
N ILE A 293 -9.23 5.96 12.70
CA ILE A 293 -8.62 5.63 11.42
C ILE A 293 -7.83 6.82 10.89
N SER A 294 -6.66 6.57 10.36
CA SER A 294 -5.81 7.62 9.76
C SER A 294 -6.07 7.76 8.25
N THR A 295 -5.96 6.68 7.49
CA THR A 295 -6.40 6.59 6.09
C THR A 295 -7.45 5.49 5.97
N THR A 296 -8.45 5.65 5.11
CA THR A 296 -9.49 4.62 4.98
C THR A 296 -9.09 3.48 4.05
N ALA A 297 -7.92 3.57 3.42
CA ALA A 297 -7.28 2.60 2.56
C ALA A 297 -5.77 2.53 2.88
N ASP A 298 -4.90 2.22 1.89
CA ASP A 298 -3.46 2.06 2.09
C ASP A 298 -2.77 3.34 2.60
N GLY A 299 -1.68 3.19 3.32
CA GLY A 299 -0.79 4.30 3.61
C GLY A 299 -0.10 4.79 2.34
N VAL A 300 0.61 3.91 1.64
CA VAL A 300 1.29 4.20 0.37
C VAL A 300 1.02 3.09 -0.63
N HIS A 301 0.48 3.44 -1.79
CA HIS A 301 0.21 2.54 -2.89
C HIS A 301 1.04 2.94 -4.12
N ILE A 302 1.94 2.05 -4.56
CA ILE A 302 2.87 2.30 -5.65
C ILE A 302 2.60 1.25 -6.73
N ALA A 303 2.16 1.70 -7.91
CA ALA A 303 1.81 0.79 -9.00
C ALA A 303 2.23 1.33 -10.37
N ASN A 304 2.72 0.46 -11.24
CA ASN A 304 3.05 0.80 -12.64
C ASN A 304 4.00 2.01 -12.77
N THR A 305 5.00 2.06 -11.90
CA THR A 305 6.02 3.10 -11.87
C THR A 305 7.31 2.64 -12.56
N ASN A 306 8.28 3.53 -12.70
CA ASN A 306 9.64 3.17 -13.08
C ASN A 306 10.56 3.00 -11.85
N GLY A 307 9.97 2.91 -10.66
CA GLY A 307 10.66 2.59 -9.42
C GLY A 307 11.67 3.64 -8.95
N LYS A 308 12.77 3.15 -8.32
CA LYS A 308 13.84 3.98 -7.76
C LYS A 308 13.32 4.92 -6.67
N PHE A 309 12.85 4.33 -5.58
CA PHE A 309 12.26 5.11 -4.51
C PHE A 309 12.77 4.73 -3.12
N ARG A 310 12.54 5.64 -2.17
CA ARG A 310 12.87 5.46 -0.75
C ARG A 310 11.73 5.88 0.15
N ILE A 311 11.41 5.05 1.15
CA ILE A 311 10.53 5.40 2.27
C ILE A 311 11.36 5.24 3.54
N SER A 312 11.66 6.33 4.24
CA SER A 312 12.62 6.30 5.34
C SER A 312 12.25 7.18 6.52
N GLY A 313 12.41 6.62 7.74
CA GLY A 313 12.17 7.32 8.99
C GLY A 313 10.71 7.71 9.22
N CYS A 314 9.75 7.03 8.59
CA CYS A 314 8.33 7.30 8.68
C CYS A 314 7.68 6.54 9.84
N ASP A 315 6.53 7.07 10.31
CA ASP A 315 5.69 6.48 11.34
C ASP A 315 4.26 6.32 10.80
N PHE A 316 3.84 5.08 10.53
CA PHE A 316 2.57 4.79 9.88
C PHE A 316 1.71 3.88 10.75
N SER A 317 0.45 4.30 11.01
CA SER A 317 -0.45 3.60 11.91
C SER A 317 -1.92 3.82 11.59
N PHE A 318 -2.75 2.88 12.02
CA PHE A 318 -4.22 2.93 11.97
C PHE A 318 -4.81 3.08 10.56
N MET A 319 -4.11 2.65 9.52
CA MET A 319 -4.65 2.64 8.16
C MET A 319 -5.79 1.62 8.01
N GLY A 320 -6.65 1.89 7.06
CA GLY A 320 -7.76 1.02 6.68
C GLY A 320 -7.38 -0.11 5.74
N ASP A 321 -6.13 -0.16 5.26
CA ASP A 321 -5.54 -1.23 4.48
C ASP A 321 -4.01 -1.33 4.73
N ASP A 322 -3.18 -1.68 3.74
CA ASP A 322 -1.75 -1.92 3.88
C ASP A 322 -0.95 -0.66 4.26
N ASP A 323 0.13 -0.83 5.01
CA ASP A 323 1.06 0.28 5.25
C ASP A 323 1.71 0.74 3.94
N VAL A 324 2.28 -0.21 3.19
CA VAL A 324 2.87 0.04 1.86
C VAL A 324 2.56 -1.13 0.92
N ASN A 325 1.97 -0.83 -0.22
CA ASN A 325 1.72 -1.77 -1.32
C ASN A 325 2.57 -1.37 -2.54
N VAL A 326 3.35 -2.31 -3.09
CA VAL A 326 4.23 -2.08 -4.26
C VAL A 326 4.02 -3.18 -5.29
N HIS A 327 3.48 -2.82 -6.47
CA HIS A 327 3.24 -3.78 -7.53
C HIS A 327 3.23 -3.15 -8.92
N ASP A 328 3.22 -4.00 -9.95
CA ASP A 328 2.82 -3.64 -11.31
C ASP A 328 1.59 -4.46 -11.69
N ASN A 329 0.64 -3.82 -12.34
CA ASN A 329 -0.56 -4.48 -12.82
C ASN A 329 -0.25 -5.33 -14.05
N ILE A 330 -0.92 -6.46 -14.16
CA ILE A 330 -0.92 -7.33 -15.33
C ILE A 330 -2.29 -7.33 -15.99
N ALA A 331 -2.35 -7.82 -17.21
CA ALA A 331 -3.60 -7.99 -17.96
C ALA A 331 -3.79 -9.47 -18.34
N THR A 332 -5.02 -9.87 -18.65
CA THR A 332 -5.33 -11.17 -19.22
C THR A 332 -5.95 -11.02 -20.59
N VAL A 333 -5.54 -11.86 -21.54
CA VAL A 333 -6.09 -11.90 -22.90
C VAL A 333 -7.52 -12.43 -22.84
N THR A 334 -8.47 -11.66 -23.35
CA THR A 334 -9.86 -12.10 -23.52
C THR A 334 -10.09 -12.73 -24.89
N ASP A 335 -9.42 -12.21 -25.93
CA ASP A 335 -9.48 -12.73 -27.28
C ASP A 335 -8.23 -12.37 -28.10
N LYS A 336 -7.85 -13.23 -29.06
CA LYS A 336 -6.88 -12.94 -30.12
C LYS A 336 -7.66 -12.54 -31.38
N LEU A 337 -7.65 -11.24 -31.69
CA LEU A 337 -8.49 -10.67 -32.73
C LEU A 337 -7.93 -10.95 -34.13
N ASP A 338 -6.60 -10.93 -34.28
CA ASP A 338 -5.88 -11.20 -35.51
C ASP A 338 -4.44 -11.65 -35.21
N GLU A 339 -3.58 -11.70 -36.24
CA GLU A 339 -2.18 -12.15 -36.08
C GLU A 339 -1.34 -11.23 -35.18
N LYS A 340 -1.74 -9.98 -34.98
CA LYS A 340 -0.97 -8.98 -34.23
C LYS A 340 -1.73 -8.31 -33.09
N THR A 341 -3.01 -8.62 -32.89
CA THR A 341 -3.86 -7.88 -31.96
C THR A 341 -4.53 -8.81 -30.95
N VAL A 342 -4.44 -8.47 -29.68
CA VAL A 342 -5.25 -9.07 -28.63
C VAL A 342 -6.20 -8.06 -28.01
N GLU A 343 -7.33 -8.55 -27.52
CA GLU A 343 -8.16 -7.84 -26.57
C GLU A 343 -7.84 -8.32 -25.15
N ILE A 344 -7.76 -7.40 -24.19
CA ILE A 344 -7.47 -7.70 -22.79
C ILE A 344 -8.62 -7.32 -21.87
N TYR A 345 -8.71 -7.96 -20.71
CA TYR A 345 -9.80 -7.75 -19.76
C TYR A 345 -9.77 -6.32 -19.16
N THR A 346 -8.59 -5.89 -18.66
CA THR A 346 -8.38 -4.59 -17.99
C THR A 346 -6.92 -4.16 -18.09
N ASN A 347 -6.59 -2.99 -17.54
CA ASN A 347 -5.23 -2.45 -17.41
C ASN A 347 -4.55 -2.08 -18.76
N ALA A 348 -5.32 -1.81 -19.80
CA ALA A 348 -4.77 -1.36 -21.07
C ALA A 348 -4.05 0.00 -20.96
N ASN A 349 -4.49 0.84 -20.03
CA ASN A 349 -3.86 2.13 -19.74
C ASN A 349 -2.43 2.03 -19.17
N ASN A 350 -2.01 0.83 -18.74
CA ASN A 350 -0.63 0.59 -18.31
C ASN A 350 0.33 0.35 -19.47
N PHE A 351 -0.18 0.27 -20.70
CA PHE A 351 0.60 0.10 -21.90
C PHE A 351 0.56 1.37 -22.75
N ALA A 352 1.66 1.62 -23.46
CA ALA A 352 1.78 2.67 -24.46
C ALA A 352 2.51 2.16 -25.71
N ALA A 353 2.36 2.85 -26.83
CA ALA A 353 3.16 2.56 -28.00
C ALA A 353 4.66 2.71 -27.69
N GLY A 354 5.46 1.73 -28.07
CA GLY A 354 6.88 1.61 -27.75
C GLY A 354 7.19 0.70 -26.56
N ASP A 355 6.19 0.30 -25.77
CA ASP A 355 6.39 -0.64 -24.67
C ASP A 355 6.65 -2.07 -25.17
N THR A 356 7.21 -2.89 -24.32
CA THR A 356 7.38 -4.32 -24.53
C THR A 356 6.33 -5.11 -23.75
N ALA A 357 5.47 -5.82 -24.43
CA ALA A 357 4.57 -6.78 -23.81
C ALA A 357 5.26 -8.14 -23.64
N ILE A 358 5.16 -8.73 -22.47
CA ILE A 358 5.69 -10.08 -22.15
C ILE A 358 4.50 -11.00 -21.88
N PHE A 359 4.50 -12.18 -22.53
CA PHE A 359 3.39 -13.12 -22.43
C PHE A 359 3.75 -14.31 -21.54
N SER A 360 2.79 -14.71 -20.72
CA SER A 360 2.83 -15.92 -19.91
C SER A 360 1.56 -16.74 -20.05
N SER A 361 1.63 -18.02 -19.74
CA SER A 361 0.46 -18.89 -19.70
C SER A 361 -0.52 -18.45 -18.59
N LYS A 362 -1.73 -18.99 -18.59
CA LYS A 362 -2.70 -18.82 -17.51
C LYS A 362 -2.13 -19.20 -16.13
N GLY A 363 -1.22 -20.18 -16.09
CA GLY A 363 -0.51 -20.62 -14.87
C GLY A 363 0.76 -19.82 -14.56
N PHE A 364 1.00 -18.73 -15.27
CA PHE A 364 2.20 -17.89 -15.16
C PHE A 364 3.50 -18.53 -15.64
N ASP A 365 3.43 -19.60 -16.45
CA ASP A 365 4.64 -20.11 -17.10
C ASP A 365 5.08 -19.13 -18.21
N ARG A 366 6.36 -18.82 -18.23
CA ARG A 366 6.93 -17.96 -19.26
C ARG A 366 6.84 -18.65 -20.62
N LEU A 367 6.16 -18.02 -21.58
CA LEU A 367 6.02 -18.55 -22.94
C LEU A 367 7.22 -18.24 -23.84
N GLY A 368 8.19 -17.47 -23.34
CA GLY A 368 9.38 -17.07 -24.09
C GLY A 368 9.10 -16.13 -25.26
N PHE A 369 7.93 -15.51 -25.28
CA PHE A 369 7.53 -14.56 -26.31
C PHE A 369 7.32 -13.16 -25.72
N SER A 370 7.82 -12.15 -26.43
CA SER A 370 7.59 -10.74 -26.17
C SER A 370 7.48 -9.98 -27.48
N ALA A 371 6.72 -8.90 -27.50
CA ALA A 371 6.50 -8.07 -28.67
C ALA A 371 6.40 -6.59 -28.30
N GLY A 372 6.83 -5.71 -29.20
CA GLY A 372 6.67 -4.27 -29.03
C GLY A 372 5.22 -3.86 -29.26
N VAL A 373 4.66 -3.07 -28.35
CA VAL A 373 3.31 -2.48 -28.50
C VAL A 373 3.37 -1.35 -29.52
N THR A 374 2.59 -1.44 -30.58
CA THR A 374 2.52 -0.40 -31.63
C THR A 374 1.33 0.54 -31.43
N SER A 375 0.22 0.04 -30.88
CA SER A 375 -0.93 0.88 -30.51
C SER A 375 -1.73 0.28 -29.36
N VAL A 376 -2.42 1.17 -28.63
CA VAL A 376 -3.38 0.83 -27.58
C VAL A 376 -4.69 1.55 -27.90
N GLU A 377 -5.77 0.81 -28.15
CA GLU A 377 -7.08 1.35 -28.47
C GLU A 377 -8.15 0.71 -27.60
N GLY A 378 -8.61 1.44 -26.58
CA GLY A 378 -9.53 0.89 -25.58
C GLY A 378 -8.90 -0.30 -24.86
N LYS A 379 -9.41 -1.51 -25.08
CA LYS A 379 -8.89 -2.76 -24.51
C LYS A 379 -8.02 -3.56 -25.50
N LYS A 380 -7.68 -2.99 -26.66
CA LYS A 380 -6.91 -3.67 -27.71
C LYS A 380 -5.46 -3.26 -27.66
N LEU A 381 -4.56 -4.25 -27.67
CA LEU A 381 -3.12 -4.08 -27.81
C LEU A 381 -2.70 -4.66 -29.17
N THR A 382 -2.06 -3.83 -30.00
CA THR A 382 -1.50 -4.26 -31.29
C THR A 382 0.02 -4.29 -31.20
N PHE A 383 0.66 -5.28 -31.82
CA PHE A 383 2.09 -5.57 -31.69
C PHE A 383 2.85 -5.48 -33.03
N ASP A 384 4.17 -5.31 -32.90
CA ASP A 384 5.12 -5.24 -34.05
C ASP A 384 5.39 -6.59 -34.69
N LYS A 385 5.03 -7.71 -34.01
CA LYS A 385 5.26 -9.09 -34.44
C LYS A 385 3.97 -9.88 -34.48
N ASP A 386 3.95 -10.93 -35.31
CA ASP A 386 2.87 -11.89 -35.30
C ASP A 386 2.87 -12.72 -34.00
N LEU A 387 1.69 -12.84 -33.42
CA LEU A 387 1.45 -13.58 -32.20
C LEU A 387 1.45 -15.09 -32.50
N PRO A 388 2.28 -15.89 -31.83
CA PRO A 388 2.24 -17.34 -31.95
C PRO A 388 0.85 -17.93 -31.64
N ASP A 389 0.58 -19.13 -32.15
CA ASP A 389 -0.71 -19.82 -31.98
C ASP A 389 -1.01 -20.16 -30.51
N TYR A 390 0.02 -20.29 -29.68
CA TYR A 390 -0.13 -20.57 -28.24
C TYR A 390 -0.53 -19.30 -27.43
N ILE A 391 -0.52 -18.11 -28.02
CA ILE A 391 -1.13 -16.92 -27.40
C ILE A 391 -2.63 -17.00 -27.62
N VAL A 392 -3.34 -17.37 -26.57
CA VAL A 392 -4.78 -17.63 -26.55
C VAL A 392 -5.45 -16.91 -25.40
N LYS A 393 -6.76 -17.01 -25.31
CA LYS A 393 -7.55 -16.55 -24.18
C LYS A 393 -6.95 -17.03 -22.84
N ASP A 394 -7.03 -16.18 -21.83
CA ASP A 394 -6.49 -16.36 -20.48
C ASP A 394 -4.95 -16.31 -20.38
N CYS A 395 -4.21 -16.13 -21.48
CA CYS A 395 -2.79 -15.75 -21.38
C CYS A 395 -2.64 -14.42 -20.62
N ILE A 396 -1.57 -14.34 -19.84
CA ILE A 396 -1.23 -13.14 -19.07
C ILE A 396 -0.31 -12.28 -19.89
N VAL A 397 -0.56 -10.96 -19.86
CA VAL A 397 0.28 -9.95 -20.51
C VAL A 397 0.78 -8.99 -19.43
N SER A 398 2.09 -8.85 -19.30
CA SER A 398 2.73 -7.86 -18.44
C SER A 398 3.49 -6.84 -19.27
N ASN A 399 3.61 -5.62 -18.75
CA ASN A 399 4.43 -4.58 -19.38
C ASN A 399 5.88 -4.71 -18.92
N GLY A 400 6.77 -5.11 -19.83
CA GLY A 400 8.20 -5.26 -19.56
C GLY A 400 8.99 -3.95 -19.60
N SER A 401 8.35 -2.83 -19.91
CA SER A 401 8.98 -1.50 -19.97
C SER A 401 8.81 -0.69 -18.68
N ILE A 402 8.11 -1.22 -17.68
CA ILE A 402 7.94 -0.64 -16.35
C ILE A 402 8.37 -1.65 -15.29
N ASP A 403 8.86 -1.16 -14.17
CA ASP A 403 9.19 -1.95 -12.98
C ASP A 403 9.15 -1.02 -11.75
N SER A 404 8.15 -1.21 -10.89
CA SER A 404 8.05 -0.50 -9.60
C SER A 404 9.10 -0.96 -8.58
N GLY A 405 10.20 -1.50 -9.05
CA GLY A 405 11.33 -2.01 -8.27
C GLY A 405 12.40 -0.99 -7.96
N ASN A 406 13.57 -1.50 -7.50
CA ASN A 406 14.71 -0.70 -7.04
C ASN A 406 14.33 0.26 -5.90
N TYR A 407 13.93 -0.30 -4.77
CA TYR A 407 13.43 0.48 -3.65
C TYR A 407 14.13 0.18 -2.33
N VAL A 408 14.08 1.19 -1.45
CA VAL A 408 14.58 1.10 -0.07
C VAL A 408 13.47 1.55 0.90
N ILE A 409 13.04 0.64 1.78
CA ILE A 409 12.10 0.91 2.86
C ILE A 409 12.86 0.70 4.16
N SER A 410 13.25 1.80 4.84
CA SER A 410 14.22 1.70 5.94
C SER A 410 13.93 2.61 7.13
N GLY A 411 14.14 2.07 8.34
CA GLY A 411 14.04 2.85 9.58
C GLY A 411 12.64 3.35 9.91
N ASN A 412 11.59 2.72 9.38
CA ASN A 412 10.21 3.10 9.58
C ASN A 412 9.59 2.36 10.77
N TYR A 413 8.51 2.91 11.32
CA TYR A 413 7.66 2.29 12.30
C TYR A 413 6.26 2.07 11.72
N PHE A 414 5.87 0.81 11.52
CA PHE A 414 4.58 0.37 10.98
C PHE A 414 3.79 -0.30 12.09
N HIS A 415 2.59 0.20 12.42
CA HIS A 415 1.91 -0.34 13.58
C HIS A 415 0.39 -0.16 13.59
N GLU A 416 -0.28 -1.12 14.22
CA GLU A 416 -1.72 -1.07 14.55
C GLU A 416 -2.62 -0.81 13.33
N ASN A 417 -2.15 -1.18 12.13
CA ASN A 417 -2.90 -1.05 10.90
C ASN A 417 -3.82 -2.25 10.63
N ARG A 418 -4.83 -2.02 9.84
CA ARG A 418 -5.63 -3.07 9.23
C ARG A 418 -4.85 -3.67 8.05
N ALA A 419 -5.04 -4.97 7.78
CA ALA A 419 -4.41 -5.77 6.74
C ALA A 419 -2.91 -6.01 6.94
N ARG A 420 -2.08 -5.77 5.92
CA ARG A 420 -0.67 -6.13 5.92
C ARG A 420 0.20 -4.91 6.27
N GLY A 421 1.43 -5.16 6.71
CA GLY A 421 2.45 -4.12 6.77
C GLY A 421 2.93 -3.79 5.35
N LEU A 422 3.87 -4.56 4.82
CA LEU A 422 4.38 -4.38 3.47
C LEU A 422 3.83 -5.48 2.55
N LEU A 423 3.22 -5.08 1.45
CA LEU A 423 2.80 -5.95 0.35
C LEU A 423 3.75 -5.70 -0.84
N LEU A 424 4.67 -6.65 -1.09
CA LEU A 424 5.81 -6.44 -1.99
C LEU A 424 5.73 -7.40 -3.18
N GLN A 425 5.64 -6.83 -4.39
CA GLN A 425 5.40 -7.57 -5.61
C GLN A 425 6.33 -7.14 -6.76
N SER A 426 7.40 -6.39 -6.45
CA SER A 426 8.34 -5.82 -7.44
C SER A 426 9.79 -6.15 -7.11
N ASN A 427 10.70 -5.97 -8.07
CA ASN A 427 12.09 -6.41 -8.02
C ASN A 427 13.01 -5.49 -7.19
N ASN A 428 14.17 -6.04 -6.79
CA ASN A 428 15.30 -5.30 -6.20
C ASN A 428 14.90 -4.42 -4.99
N GLY A 429 14.26 -5.05 -4.00
CA GLY A 429 13.79 -4.38 -2.78
C GLY A 429 14.75 -4.56 -1.60
N LEU A 430 14.97 -3.48 -0.84
CA LEU A 430 15.64 -3.52 0.46
C LEU A 430 14.66 -3.05 1.55
N CYS A 431 14.33 -3.96 2.49
CA CYS A 431 13.53 -3.65 3.68
C CYS A 431 14.42 -3.83 4.90
N GLU A 432 14.90 -2.75 5.49
CA GLU A 432 15.85 -2.85 6.59
C GLU A 432 15.57 -1.91 7.77
N SER A 433 15.91 -2.38 8.96
CA SER A 433 15.85 -1.57 10.18
C SER A 433 14.46 -0.99 10.48
N ASN A 434 13.39 -1.60 9.95
CA ASN A 434 12.02 -1.22 10.25
C ASN A 434 11.53 -1.90 11.53
N ARG A 435 10.60 -1.26 12.21
CA ARG A 435 9.86 -1.82 13.32
C ARG A 435 8.41 -2.05 12.91
N PHE A 436 7.91 -3.27 13.16
CA PHE A 436 6.50 -3.64 12.99
C PHE A 436 5.91 -3.98 14.36
N TYR A 437 4.72 -3.45 14.65
CA TYR A 437 4.05 -3.69 15.91
C TYR A 437 2.55 -3.87 15.70
N LYS A 438 2.01 -4.99 16.19
CA LYS A 438 0.57 -5.30 16.15
C LYS A 438 -0.08 -5.09 14.77
N THR A 439 0.60 -5.46 13.70
CA THR A 439 -0.06 -5.53 12.39
C THR A 439 -1.19 -6.56 12.45
N MET A 440 -2.35 -6.25 11.88
CA MET A 440 -3.50 -7.17 11.93
C MET A 440 -3.17 -8.49 11.23
N ALA A 441 -2.64 -8.44 10.02
CA ALA A 441 -2.21 -9.61 9.25
C ALA A 441 -0.68 -9.67 9.09
N ASN A 442 -0.19 -10.24 7.99
CA ASN A 442 1.25 -10.41 7.74
C ASN A 442 2.00 -9.07 7.80
N PRO A 443 3.02 -8.88 8.64
CA PRO A 443 3.84 -7.68 8.55
C PRO A 443 4.58 -7.55 7.22
N ILE A 444 4.97 -8.69 6.57
CA ILE A 444 5.50 -8.66 5.20
C ILE A 444 4.88 -9.80 4.38
N LYS A 445 4.29 -9.44 3.25
CA LYS A 445 3.74 -10.36 2.27
C LYS A 445 4.38 -10.12 0.91
N VAL A 446 4.99 -11.16 0.35
CA VAL A 446 5.54 -11.18 -1.01
C VAL A 446 4.63 -12.07 -1.85
N ILE A 447 3.97 -11.50 -2.83
CA ILE A 447 2.94 -12.23 -3.58
C ILE A 447 2.96 -11.86 -5.06
N MET A 448 2.43 -12.73 -5.87
CA MET A 448 1.83 -12.43 -7.16
C MET A 448 0.37 -12.89 -7.08
N ASP A 449 -0.56 -11.98 -7.32
CA ASP A 449 -1.98 -12.20 -7.07
C ASP A 449 -2.83 -12.00 -8.32
N ILE A 450 -3.42 -13.09 -8.78
CA ILE A 450 -4.49 -13.08 -9.77
C ILE A 450 -5.76 -13.54 -9.06
N SER A 451 -6.64 -12.59 -8.76
CA SER A 451 -7.98 -12.83 -8.25
C SER A 451 -8.96 -12.29 -9.28
N SER A 452 -9.43 -13.17 -10.16
CA SER A 452 -10.25 -12.81 -11.32
C SER A 452 -11.46 -11.97 -10.92
N GLY A 453 -11.60 -10.81 -11.56
CA GLY A 453 -12.65 -9.83 -11.26
C GLY A 453 -12.35 -8.89 -10.09
N LEU A 454 -11.21 -9.03 -9.40
CA LEU A 454 -10.78 -8.18 -8.30
C LEU A 454 -9.44 -7.51 -8.60
N TRP A 455 -8.34 -8.24 -8.54
CA TRP A 455 -6.99 -7.72 -8.76
C TRP A 455 -6.16 -8.64 -9.66
N LEU A 456 -5.27 -8.00 -10.40
CA LEU A 456 -4.32 -8.61 -11.32
C LEU A 456 -2.97 -7.94 -11.08
N GLU A 457 -2.21 -8.42 -10.08
CA GLU A 457 -1.08 -7.73 -9.52
C GLU A 457 0.17 -8.61 -9.43
N GLY A 458 1.32 -8.01 -9.74
CA GLY A 458 2.64 -8.60 -9.59
C GLY A 458 3.07 -9.45 -10.79
N THR A 459 4.37 -9.39 -11.08
CA THR A 459 5.02 -10.17 -12.14
C THR A 459 6.02 -11.19 -11.59
N GLY A 460 6.07 -11.32 -10.26
CA GLY A 460 7.10 -12.02 -9.49
C GLY A 460 8.12 -11.05 -8.90
N VAL A 461 9.03 -11.56 -8.06
CA VAL A 461 10.05 -10.77 -7.37
C VAL A 461 11.43 -11.39 -7.55
N ASN A 462 12.40 -10.60 -7.96
CA ASN A 462 13.79 -10.99 -8.02
C ASN A 462 14.66 -9.99 -7.25
N GLY A 463 15.41 -10.47 -6.25
CA GLY A 463 16.31 -9.63 -5.45
C GLY A 463 15.58 -8.86 -4.35
N LEU A 464 15.16 -9.53 -3.27
CA LEU A 464 14.56 -8.89 -2.10
C LEU A 464 15.39 -9.24 -0.86
N VAL A 465 15.79 -8.22 -0.11
CA VAL A 465 16.48 -8.38 1.17
C VAL A 465 15.62 -7.79 2.29
N ILE A 466 15.28 -8.63 3.27
CA ILE A 466 14.55 -8.26 4.49
C ILE A 466 15.49 -8.47 5.66
N ARG A 467 16.09 -7.39 6.19
CA ARG A 467 17.13 -7.51 7.21
C ARG A 467 17.03 -6.51 8.35
N ASN A 468 17.53 -6.91 9.51
CA ASN A 468 17.64 -6.05 10.69
C ASN A 468 16.31 -5.44 11.17
N ASN A 469 15.16 -6.03 10.78
CA ASN A 469 13.86 -5.54 11.19
C ASN A 469 13.43 -6.14 12.53
N SER A 470 12.55 -5.45 13.24
CA SER A 470 11.93 -5.90 14.49
C SER A 470 10.43 -6.10 14.29
N PHE A 471 9.94 -7.30 14.63
CA PHE A 471 8.53 -7.68 14.56
C PHE A 471 8.03 -8.01 15.96
N VAL A 472 7.08 -7.25 16.50
CA VAL A 472 6.58 -7.40 17.87
C VAL A 472 5.06 -7.53 17.85
N GLU A 473 4.54 -8.61 18.41
CA GLU A 473 3.10 -8.91 18.52
C GLU A 473 2.33 -8.86 17.19
N CYS A 474 3.01 -9.04 16.06
CA CYS A 474 2.42 -8.94 14.73
C CYS A 474 1.58 -10.15 14.34
N ASN A 475 0.78 -9.99 13.27
CA ASN A 475 -0.12 -10.99 12.70
C ASN A 475 -1.18 -11.42 13.74
N VAL A 476 -1.87 -10.43 14.30
CA VAL A 476 -2.85 -10.61 15.39
C VAL A 476 -3.92 -11.63 15.03
N VAL A 477 -4.41 -11.64 13.80
CA VAL A 477 -5.43 -12.59 13.32
C VAL A 477 -4.88 -13.97 12.90
N GLU A 478 -3.56 -14.19 13.07
CA GLU A 478 -2.87 -15.44 12.71
C GLU A 478 -2.99 -15.84 11.22
N TRP A 479 -2.99 -14.85 10.35
CA TRP A 479 -3.12 -15.07 8.91
C TRP A 479 -1.80 -15.50 8.28
N SER A 480 -1.59 -16.80 8.10
CA SER A 480 -0.40 -17.42 7.51
C SER A 480 0.88 -17.25 8.35
N ALA A 481 1.78 -16.32 8.02
CA ALA A 481 3.10 -16.16 8.64
C ALA A 481 3.47 -14.70 8.84
N GLN A 482 4.54 -14.44 9.61
CA GLN A 482 5.14 -13.10 9.70
C GLN A 482 5.67 -12.65 8.33
N ILE A 483 6.37 -13.55 7.63
CA ILE A 483 6.81 -13.34 6.25
C ILE A 483 6.21 -14.43 5.39
N SER A 484 5.32 -14.05 4.47
CA SER A 484 4.67 -14.97 3.53
C SER A 484 5.15 -14.71 2.11
N ILE A 485 5.56 -15.78 1.39
CA ILE A 485 6.04 -15.73 0.01
C ILE A 485 5.26 -16.76 -0.79
N PHE A 486 4.33 -16.33 -1.64
CA PHE A 486 3.52 -17.29 -2.41
C PHE A 486 2.84 -16.64 -3.62
N THR A 487 2.36 -17.48 -4.53
CA THR A 487 1.54 -17.07 -5.66
C THR A 487 0.08 -17.43 -5.40
N ASN A 488 -0.82 -16.59 -5.83
CA ASN A 488 -2.25 -16.84 -5.86
C ASN A 488 -2.78 -16.66 -7.29
N ILE A 489 -3.35 -17.73 -7.85
CA ILE A 489 -4.03 -17.69 -9.14
C ILE A 489 -5.41 -18.30 -8.91
N ASP A 490 -6.41 -17.47 -8.64
CA ASP A 490 -7.78 -17.87 -8.31
C ASP A 490 -7.82 -18.97 -7.22
N GLY A 491 -7.09 -18.74 -6.12
CA GLY A 491 -7.00 -19.66 -4.98
C GLY A 491 -6.01 -20.81 -5.14
N LYS A 492 -5.23 -20.85 -6.22
CA LYS A 492 -4.22 -21.89 -6.48
C LYS A 492 -2.82 -21.29 -6.51
N SER A 493 -1.82 -22.10 -6.16
CA SER A 493 -0.41 -21.75 -6.35
C SER A 493 0.00 -22.02 -7.79
N ALA A 494 0.87 -21.18 -8.35
CA ALA A 494 1.54 -21.47 -9.62
C ALA A 494 2.40 -22.74 -9.51
N ASP A 495 2.59 -23.43 -10.61
CA ASP A 495 3.50 -24.60 -10.68
C ASP A 495 4.97 -24.15 -10.86
N SER A 496 5.18 -22.99 -11.46
CA SER A 496 6.51 -22.43 -11.76
C SER A 496 7.06 -21.59 -10.60
N THR A 497 8.38 -21.39 -10.62
CA THR A 497 9.09 -20.48 -9.72
C THR A 497 8.95 -19.05 -10.24
N LEU A 498 8.45 -18.14 -9.41
CA LEU A 498 8.26 -16.74 -9.76
C LEU A 498 9.06 -15.78 -8.87
N PHE A 499 9.56 -16.29 -7.75
CA PHE A 499 10.37 -15.51 -6.81
C PHE A 499 11.82 -16.01 -6.83
N TYR A 500 12.77 -15.07 -6.84
CA TYR A 500 14.19 -15.39 -6.94
C TYR A 500 15.01 -14.51 -5.99
N ASN A 501 16.08 -15.08 -5.45
CA ASN A 501 17.10 -14.33 -4.70
C ASN A 501 16.49 -13.52 -3.52
N ILE A 502 15.75 -14.22 -2.64
CA ILE A 502 15.14 -13.61 -1.46
C ILE A 502 15.98 -13.96 -0.23
N THR A 503 16.33 -12.94 0.55
CA THR A 503 17.07 -13.09 1.80
C THR A 503 16.28 -12.51 2.97
N VAL A 504 16.11 -13.30 4.03
CA VAL A 504 15.51 -12.91 5.32
C VAL A 504 16.58 -13.09 6.39
N GLU A 505 17.22 -12.01 6.82
CA GLU A 505 18.40 -12.13 7.67
C GLU A 505 18.43 -11.14 8.85
N ASN A 506 18.97 -11.61 9.97
CA ASN A 506 19.25 -10.79 11.14
C ASN A 506 18.03 -10.02 11.70
N ASN A 507 16.82 -10.54 11.50
CA ASN A 507 15.60 -9.94 12.02
C ASN A 507 15.30 -10.47 13.43
N SER A 508 14.62 -9.65 14.25
CA SER A 508 14.06 -10.08 15.53
C SER A 508 12.55 -10.24 15.46
N PHE A 509 12.04 -11.34 16.04
CA PHE A 509 10.62 -11.66 16.10
C PHE A 509 10.23 -11.94 17.54
N ASP A 510 9.43 -11.06 18.13
CA ASP A 510 9.08 -11.11 19.54
C ASP A 510 7.57 -11.25 19.74
N ASN A 511 7.15 -12.30 20.46
CA ASN A 511 5.77 -12.53 20.89
C ASN A 511 4.73 -12.44 19.77
N PHE A 512 5.01 -13.04 18.62
CA PHE A 512 4.15 -12.99 17.46
C PHE A 512 3.19 -14.19 17.35
N TYR A 513 2.20 -14.05 16.47
CA TYR A 513 1.23 -15.09 16.17
C TYR A 513 1.52 -15.75 14.81
N GLY A 514 1.09 -17.02 14.66
CA GLY A 514 1.24 -17.77 13.42
C GLY A 514 2.66 -18.30 13.17
N ARG A 515 3.00 -18.50 11.90
CA ARG A 515 4.29 -19.03 11.45
C ARG A 515 5.33 -17.91 11.35
N LEU A 516 6.60 -18.29 11.36
CA LEU A 516 7.69 -17.34 11.09
C LEU A 516 7.77 -17.01 9.60
N VAL A 517 8.00 -18.04 8.78
CA VAL A 517 8.04 -17.93 7.32
C VAL A 517 7.17 -19.03 6.70
N ASP A 518 6.42 -18.69 5.66
CA ASP A 518 5.69 -19.63 4.82
C ASP A 518 5.98 -19.29 3.36
N ALA A 519 6.76 -20.15 2.67
CA ALA A 519 7.28 -19.86 1.35
C ALA A 519 6.95 -20.95 0.32
N SER A 520 6.51 -20.52 -0.87
CA SER A 520 6.35 -21.33 -2.07
C SER A 520 6.87 -20.60 -3.31
N ASN A 521 7.11 -21.33 -4.38
CA ASN A 521 7.48 -20.77 -5.71
C ASN A 521 8.77 -19.92 -5.71
N VAL A 522 9.72 -20.20 -4.80
CA VAL A 522 10.93 -19.39 -4.64
C VAL A 522 12.21 -20.21 -4.91
N SER A 523 13.15 -19.63 -5.63
CA SER A 523 14.49 -20.19 -5.87
C SER A 523 15.55 -19.26 -5.31
N ASN A 524 16.56 -19.84 -4.62
CA ASN A 524 17.58 -19.11 -3.88
C ASN A 524 16.97 -18.29 -2.73
N LEU A 525 16.41 -19.00 -1.74
CA LEU A 525 15.85 -18.45 -0.51
C LEU A 525 16.84 -18.63 0.64
N ASN A 526 17.28 -17.55 1.26
CA ASN A 526 18.14 -17.57 2.43
C ASN A 526 17.38 -17.07 3.66
N ILE A 527 17.35 -17.87 4.73
CA ILE A 527 16.76 -17.50 6.04
C ILE A 527 17.84 -17.69 7.09
N CYS A 528 18.54 -16.63 7.49
CA CYS A 528 19.71 -16.77 8.33
C CYS A 528 19.85 -15.69 9.40
N GLY A 529 20.45 -16.04 10.54
CA GLY A 529 20.79 -15.09 11.60
C GLY A 529 19.57 -14.48 12.32
N ASN A 530 18.34 -14.96 12.09
CA ASN A 530 17.16 -14.40 12.71
C ASN A 530 17.02 -14.86 14.17
N ARG A 531 16.50 -13.98 15.01
CA ARG A 531 16.22 -14.27 16.42
C ARG A 531 14.72 -14.32 16.66
N VAL A 532 14.23 -15.43 17.16
CA VAL A 532 12.83 -15.62 17.58
C VAL A 532 12.78 -15.70 19.10
N ASN A 533 11.94 -14.88 19.72
CA ASN A 533 11.80 -14.79 21.18
C ASN A 533 10.31 -14.77 21.57
N ASN A 534 9.66 -15.92 21.49
CA ASN A 534 8.27 -16.11 21.92
C ASN A 534 8.23 -16.54 23.39
N LYS A 535 8.23 -15.58 24.32
CA LYS A 535 8.14 -15.81 25.77
C LYS A 535 6.75 -15.39 26.25
N GLY A 536 6.08 -16.34 26.89
CA GLY A 536 4.78 -16.11 27.51
C GLY A 536 3.80 -17.24 27.24
N GLY A 537 2.92 -17.54 28.18
CA GLY A 537 2.07 -18.74 28.19
C GLY A 537 1.05 -18.88 27.04
N SER A 538 0.83 -17.83 26.25
CA SER A 538 -0.09 -17.88 25.11
C SER A 538 0.58 -18.12 23.75
N TYR A 539 1.92 -18.05 23.67
CA TYR A 539 2.67 -18.24 22.43
C TYR A 539 3.20 -19.68 22.35
N GLU A 540 2.48 -20.53 21.65
CA GLU A 540 2.84 -21.96 21.53
C GLU A 540 4.05 -22.15 20.60
N ALA A 541 4.92 -23.13 20.93
CA ALA A 541 6.09 -23.52 20.14
C ALA A 541 5.79 -23.91 18.68
N ARG A 542 4.56 -24.30 18.38
CA ARG A 542 4.13 -24.63 17.00
C ARG A 542 4.06 -23.42 16.07
N ARG A 543 4.02 -22.21 16.60
CA ARG A 543 3.73 -21.00 15.85
C ARG A 543 4.94 -20.34 15.20
N GLY A 544 6.14 -20.59 15.69
CA GLY A 544 7.38 -20.09 15.09
C GLY A 544 7.90 -20.90 13.89
N ARG A 545 7.08 -21.68 13.20
CA ARG A 545 7.53 -22.60 12.15
C ARG A 545 7.94 -21.89 10.87
N ILE A 546 8.99 -22.41 10.25
CA ILE A 546 9.33 -22.15 8.86
C ILE A 546 8.75 -23.27 8.01
N ILE A 547 7.92 -22.93 7.05
CA ILE A 547 7.32 -23.90 6.12
C ILE A 547 7.80 -23.56 4.71
N ILE A 548 8.46 -24.55 4.10
CA ILE A 548 8.90 -24.50 2.71
C ILE A 548 7.99 -25.41 1.91
N ARG A 549 7.29 -24.84 0.94
CA ARG A 549 6.29 -25.52 0.13
C ARG A 549 6.82 -25.87 -1.26
N GLN A 550 5.92 -26.32 -2.12
CA GLN A 550 6.18 -26.69 -3.51
C GLN A 550 6.90 -25.61 -4.31
N SER A 551 7.58 -26.02 -5.36
CA SER A 551 8.31 -25.15 -6.29
C SER A 551 9.36 -24.23 -5.64
N CYS A 552 9.90 -24.67 -4.47
CA CYS A 552 11.06 -24.06 -3.85
C CYS A 552 12.32 -24.85 -4.19
N SER A 553 13.44 -24.14 -4.42
CA SER A 553 14.75 -24.74 -4.67
C SER A 553 15.86 -23.84 -4.10
N ARG A 554 17.05 -24.43 -3.85
CA ARG A 554 18.21 -23.73 -3.29
C ARG A 554 17.87 -22.95 -2.02
N VAL A 555 17.24 -23.64 -1.04
CA VAL A 555 16.84 -23.02 0.23
C VAL A 555 17.94 -23.25 1.27
N THR A 556 18.42 -22.17 1.86
CA THR A 556 19.38 -22.17 2.97
C THR A 556 18.70 -21.66 4.24
N ILE A 557 18.75 -22.44 5.33
CA ILE A 557 18.25 -22.04 6.66
C ILE A 557 19.38 -22.28 7.65
N SER A 558 19.98 -21.20 8.18
CA SER A 558 21.17 -21.31 9.02
C SER A 558 21.25 -20.22 10.10
N ASN A 559 21.93 -20.52 11.18
CA ASN A 559 22.28 -19.58 12.26
C ASN A 559 21.07 -18.82 12.88
N ASN A 560 19.86 -19.37 12.79
CA ASN A 560 18.69 -18.78 13.42
C ASN A 560 18.58 -19.24 14.88
N GLU A 561 18.27 -18.31 15.78
CA GLU A 561 18.04 -18.59 17.19
C GLU A 561 16.54 -18.62 17.52
N TYR A 562 16.12 -19.65 18.28
CA TYR A 562 14.75 -19.77 18.72
C TYR A 562 14.69 -19.91 20.25
N LYS A 563 14.12 -18.92 20.91
CA LYS A 563 13.88 -18.90 22.37
C LYS A 563 12.38 -18.91 22.63
N ALA A 564 11.86 -20.02 23.13
CA ALA A 564 10.47 -20.18 23.54
C ALA A 564 10.38 -20.71 24.96
N SER A 565 9.20 -20.56 25.57
CA SER A 565 8.89 -21.16 26.88
C SER A 565 8.85 -22.69 26.83
N VAL A 566 8.72 -23.29 25.65
CA VAL A 566 8.74 -24.74 25.41
C VAL A 566 10.04 -25.11 24.70
N LYS A 567 10.80 -26.04 25.30
CA LYS A 567 12.08 -26.54 24.76
C LYS A 567 11.83 -27.46 23.55
N ALA A 568 11.74 -26.89 22.36
CA ALA A 568 11.83 -27.64 21.11
C ALA A 568 13.10 -27.21 20.35
N PRO A 569 13.93 -28.14 19.83
CA PRO A 569 15.02 -27.78 18.94
C PRO A 569 14.48 -27.07 17.71
N PHE A 570 15.10 -25.98 17.28
CA PHE A 570 14.68 -25.18 16.12
C PHE A 570 14.52 -26.02 14.85
N GLN A 571 15.37 -27.04 14.65
CA GLN A 571 15.30 -27.96 13.51
C GLN A 571 13.96 -28.72 13.41
N ARG A 572 13.21 -28.89 14.51
CA ARG A 572 11.86 -29.48 14.47
C ARG A 572 10.77 -28.51 14.03
N LEU A 573 11.09 -27.24 13.89
CA LEU A 573 10.17 -26.20 13.44
C LEU A 573 10.25 -25.94 11.93
N ILE A 574 11.13 -26.67 11.22
CA ILE A 574 11.28 -26.55 9.77
C ILE A 574 10.51 -27.68 9.13
N GLU A 575 9.52 -27.35 8.30
CA GLU A 575 8.72 -28.31 7.56
C GLU A 575 8.89 -28.09 6.05
N PHE A 576 9.18 -29.19 5.34
CA PHE A 576 9.21 -29.21 3.87
C PHE A 576 7.94 -29.94 3.39
N LYS A 577 7.06 -29.23 2.66
CA LYS A 577 5.78 -29.76 2.19
C LYS A 577 5.73 -29.80 0.67
N ASN A 578 5.41 -30.99 0.12
CA ASN A 578 5.20 -31.19 -1.32
C ASN A 578 6.39 -30.77 -2.21
N ILE A 579 7.60 -30.78 -1.66
CA ILE A 579 8.80 -30.56 -2.45
C ILE A 579 9.03 -31.83 -3.25
N LYS A 580 8.89 -31.75 -4.57
CA LYS A 580 9.44 -32.79 -5.46
C LYS A 580 10.94 -32.72 -5.27
N SER A 581 11.55 -33.80 -4.75
CA SER A 581 12.97 -33.90 -4.47
C SER A 581 13.78 -33.46 -5.69
N ALA A 582 14.34 -32.29 -5.63
CA ALA A 582 15.49 -31.91 -6.41
C ALA A 582 16.67 -31.88 -5.44
N ILE A 583 17.27 -33.07 -5.23
CA ILE A 583 18.63 -33.19 -4.73
C ILE A 583 19.58 -32.75 -5.85
#